data_57a0d2e739be2fa66720e77024d8b25f
#
_entry.id   57a0d2e739be2fa66720e77024d8b25f
#
_cell.length_a   1.000
_cell.length_b   1.000
_cell.length_c   1.000
_cell.angle_alpha   90.00
_cell.angle_beta   90.00
_cell.angle_gamma   90.00
#
_symmetry.space_group_name_H-M   'P 1'
#
loop_
_entity.id
_entity.type
_entity.pdbx_description
1 polymer ?
#
loop_
_entity_poly.entity_id
_entity_poly.type
_entity_poly.pdbx_seq_one_letter_code
_entity_poly.pdbx_strand_id
1 'polypeptide(L)'
;MSDSRSDHDHGPTMRGRRNVLKAGVMLATAPLEEGFASRAEAAATPVGDRPFTARAYGNTNATGPLGPLQIKRRAVGPNDVLLDVLYCGICHSDIHQARNEWSSTPTIYPCVPGHEIIGRVQSVGSAVTRFKAGDIGGVGCMVDSCGTCENCLADREQNCLKGATFTYNSRDPASGENTLGGYSGKMVVSERFVIRIPPGADLAAIAPLLCAGITTFSPMQHWKLSSRQRVGVIGLGGLGHMAVKLAVARKAEVTVFTTSPGKLADARRMGAHEAVLWSDTDAMRRLANRFDLLISTVPQAYPMQPFMDVLAFDGTLVNVGALNQLQGGLIGMSMGFGRKSLAGSMIGGIAETQEVIDYCAARNIKADVELIRPEQINQAYERVVSKDARYRFVIDLSAGKKA
;
A
#
# COMPACT_ATOMS: atom_id res chain seq x y z
N MET A 1 -43.57 -28.84 -36.60
CA MET A 1 -44.75 -27.98 -36.66
C MET A 1 -44.21 -26.59 -36.33
N SER A 2 -43.87 -25.95 -37.37
CA SER A 2 -44.40 -24.75 -38.12
C SER A 2 -44.06 -23.50 -37.32
N ASP A 3 -43.08 -22.77 -37.71
CA ASP A 3 -43.00 -21.83 -38.85
C ASP A 3 -43.73 -20.49 -38.61
N SER A 4 -43.02 -19.39 -38.67
CA SER A 4 -43.06 -18.30 -39.67
C SER A 4 -42.41 -17.02 -39.12
N ARG A 5 -41.34 -16.63 -39.62
CA ARG A 5 -40.89 -15.51 -40.51
C ARG A 5 -41.81 -14.26 -40.52
N SER A 6 -41.20 -13.09 -40.37
CA SER A 6 -41.27 -12.05 -41.43
C SER A 6 -40.29 -10.91 -41.22
N ASP A 7 -39.51 -10.66 -42.28
CA ASP A 7 -38.69 -9.50 -42.60
C ASP A 7 -39.48 -8.22 -42.82
N HIS A 8 -38.78 -7.08 -42.76
CA HIS A 8 -38.84 -5.90 -43.67
C HIS A 8 -37.80 -4.88 -43.17
N ASP A 9 -36.73 -4.74 -43.76
CA ASP A 9 -36.09 -4.00 -44.86
C ASP A 9 -36.73 -2.65 -45.21
N HIS A 10 -35.90 -1.59 -45.18
CA HIS A 10 -35.78 -0.49 -46.12
C HIS A 10 -34.77 0.61 -45.66
N GLY A 11 -33.60 0.68 -46.31
CA GLY A 11 -32.96 1.96 -46.57
C GLY A 11 -33.51 2.51 -47.91
N PRO A 12 -32.95 3.47 -48.58
CA PRO A 12 -31.68 4.21 -48.46
C PRO A 12 -31.78 5.74 -48.79
N THR A 13 -30.67 6.43 -48.96
CA THR A 13 -30.15 7.28 -50.07
C THR A 13 -29.61 8.64 -49.65
N MET A 14 -28.42 8.83 -49.87
CA MET A 14 -27.52 9.64 -50.70
C MET A 14 -28.00 11.01 -51.27
N ARG A 15 -26.97 11.89 -51.36
CA ARG A 15 -26.70 13.09 -52.22
C ARG A 15 -26.91 14.44 -51.53
N GLY A 16 -26.04 15.41 -51.75
CA GLY A 16 -24.91 15.62 -52.66
C GLY A 16 -24.41 17.08 -52.55
N ARG A 17 -23.18 17.23 -52.85
CA ARG A 17 -22.37 18.37 -53.33
C ARG A 17 -23.00 19.78 -53.46
N ARG A 18 -22.23 20.85 -53.06
CA ARG A 18 -21.70 21.83 -54.03
C ARG A 18 -20.71 22.82 -53.37
N ASN A 19 -19.57 22.95 -54.04
CA ASN A 19 -18.56 23.99 -53.90
C ASN A 19 -19.10 25.36 -54.34
N VAL A 20 -18.61 26.45 -53.71
CA VAL A 20 -18.45 27.75 -54.38
C VAL A 20 -17.20 28.43 -53.83
N LEU A 21 -16.25 28.65 -54.74
CA LEU A 21 -15.12 29.58 -54.61
C LEU A 21 -15.60 31.04 -54.77
N LYS A 22 -14.87 31.98 -54.11
CA LYS A 22 -14.39 33.28 -54.66
C LYS A 22 -13.64 34.03 -53.55
N ALA A 23 -12.34 34.19 -53.64
CA ALA A 23 -11.58 35.38 -54.12
C ALA A 23 -11.74 36.61 -53.21
N GLY A 24 -10.78 36.94 -52.36
CA GLY A 24 -9.58 37.70 -52.67
C GLY A 24 -9.69 39.18 -52.24
N VAL A 25 -8.96 39.60 -51.15
CA VAL A 25 -8.35 40.94 -51.07
C VAL A 25 -7.09 40.84 -50.21
N MET A 26 -5.93 41.17 -50.81
CA MET A 26 -4.68 41.44 -50.08
C MET A 26 -4.76 42.80 -49.40
N LEU A 27 -4.35 42.86 -48.16
CA LEU A 27 -3.81 44.07 -47.51
C LEU A 27 -2.59 43.66 -46.69
N ALA A 28 -1.45 44.16 -47.13
CA ALA A 28 -0.17 44.02 -46.42
C ALA A 28 -0.13 44.96 -45.26
N THR A 29 0.22 44.45 -44.08
CA THR A 29 0.75 45.22 -42.96
C THR A 29 1.92 44.46 -42.35
N ALA A 30 2.99 45.22 -42.06
CA ALA A 30 4.30 44.78 -41.61
C ALA A 30 4.31 44.04 -40.29
N PRO A 31 5.35 43.19 -40.01
CA PRO A 31 5.42 42.38 -38.80
C PRO A 31 5.84 43.19 -37.60
N LEU A 32 5.04 43.13 -36.53
CA LEU A 32 5.48 43.41 -35.17
C LEU A 32 6.18 42.12 -34.67
N GLU A 33 7.49 42.20 -34.51
CA GLU A 33 8.28 41.22 -33.77
C GLU A 33 7.92 41.30 -32.27
N GLU A 34 6.93 40.54 -31.85
CA GLU A 34 6.79 40.19 -30.43
C GLU A 34 7.66 38.96 -30.14
N GLY A 35 8.75 39.22 -29.42
CA GLY A 35 9.65 38.19 -28.93
C GLY A 35 8.90 37.17 -28.08
N PHE A 36 8.59 36.01 -28.63
CA PHE A 36 8.29 34.82 -27.87
C PHE A 36 9.57 34.42 -27.14
N ALA A 37 9.68 34.83 -25.88
CA ALA A 37 10.66 34.25 -24.98
C ALA A 37 10.36 32.71 -24.93
N SER A 38 11.17 31.97 -25.64
CA SER A 38 11.26 30.52 -25.53
C SER A 38 11.45 30.21 -24.07
N ARG A 39 10.38 29.71 -23.42
CA ARG A 39 10.47 29.07 -22.13
C ARG A 39 11.37 27.87 -22.33
N ALA A 40 12.63 27.98 -21.94
CA ALA A 40 13.57 26.89 -21.94
C ALA A 40 12.93 25.73 -21.16
N GLU A 41 12.47 24.73 -21.88
CA GLU A 41 12.14 23.43 -21.33
C GLU A 41 13.39 22.99 -20.55
N ALA A 42 13.28 22.88 -19.23
CA ALA A 42 14.39 22.38 -18.44
C ALA A 42 14.75 21.00 -19.00
N ALA A 43 15.87 20.94 -19.71
CA ALA A 43 16.37 19.71 -20.28
C ALA A 43 16.43 18.66 -19.18
N ALA A 44 15.65 17.60 -19.33
CA ALA A 44 15.68 16.47 -18.42
C ALA A 44 17.13 15.99 -18.33
N THR A 45 17.67 15.99 -17.12
CA THR A 45 19.02 15.46 -16.88
C THR A 45 19.04 14.03 -17.44
N PRO A 46 20.04 13.65 -18.27
CA PRO A 46 20.05 12.32 -18.87
C PRO A 46 19.91 11.25 -17.80
N VAL A 47 19.04 10.30 -18.02
CA VAL A 47 18.85 9.12 -17.15
C VAL A 47 20.20 8.41 -17.11
N GLY A 48 20.79 8.24 -15.93
CA GLY A 48 22.12 7.66 -15.81
C GLY A 48 22.15 6.20 -16.29
N ASP A 49 22.94 5.92 -17.32
CA ASP A 49 23.14 4.58 -17.88
C ASP A 49 23.94 3.67 -16.93
N ARG A 50 24.33 4.18 -15.77
CA ARG A 50 25.24 3.50 -14.84
C ARG A 50 24.67 3.40 -13.45
N PRO A 51 24.98 2.31 -12.72
CA PRO A 51 24.69 2.22 -11.30
C PRO A 51 25.27 3.41 -10.54
N PHE A 52 24.58 3.85 -9.50
CA PHE A 52 24.98 5.00 -8.68
C PHE A 52 24.87 4.67 -7.19
N THR A 53 25.46 5.52 -6.37
CA THR A 53 25.45 5.37 -4.91
C THR A 53 24.37 6.24 -4.29
N ALA A 54 23.66 5.71 -3.31
CA ALA A 54 22.65 6.43 -2.53
C ALA A 54 22.93 6.30 -1.02
N ARG A 55 22.64 7.38 -0.26
CA ARG A 55 22.66 7.30 1.20
C ARG A 55 21.46 6.49 1.68
N ALA A 56 21.66 5.70 2.74
CA ALA A 56 20.63 4.86 3.34
C ALA A 56 20.87 4.73 4.86
N TYR A 57 19.85 4.20 5.54
CA TYR A 57 19.95 3.70 6.91
C TYR A 57 19.62 2.20 6.90
N GLY A 58 20.47 1.43 7.53
CA GLY A 58 20.32 -0.02 7.60
C GLY A 58 21.28 -0.63 8.60
N ASN A 59 21.26 -1.94 8.73
CA ASN A 59 22.15 -2.67 9.60
C ASN A 59 22.91 -3.77 8.84
N THR A 60 24.01 -4.23 9.43
CA THR A 60 24.90 -5.23 8.85
C THR A 60 24.83 -6.60 9.53
N ASN A 61 24.01 -6.71 10.57
CA ASN A 61 23.74 -7.96 11.29
C ASN A 61 22.45 -7.81 12.12
N ALA A 62 21.92 -8.94 12.63
CA ALA A 62 20.64 -9.02 13.33
C ALA A 62 20.55 -8.24 14.65
N THR A 63 21.67 -8.01 15.32
CA THR A 63 21.72 -7.39 16.65
C THR A 63 22.21 -5.95 16.63
N GLY A 64 22.78 -5.50 15.50
CA GLY A 64 23.28 -4.16 15.33
C GLY A 64 22.17 -3.13 15.12
N PRO A 65 22.35 -1.88 15.61
CA PRO A 65 21.41 -0.81 15.33
C PRO A 65 21.44 -0.44 13.85
N LEU A 66 20.34 0.14 13.35
CA LEU A 66 20.36 0.79 12.05
C LEU A 66 21.21 2.06 12.12
N GLY A 67 22.06 2.24 11.12
CA GLY A 67 22.94 3.40 10.99
C GLY A 67 23.09 3.84 9.54
N PRO A 68 23.83 4.95 9.28
CA PRO A 68 24.06 5.45 7.94
C PRO A 68 24.89 4.46 7.12
N LEU A 69 24.45 4.20 5.90
CA LEU A 69 25.10 3.35 4.91
C LEU A 69 25.18 4.05 3.56
N GLN A 70 26.11 3.59 2.72
CA GLN A 70 26.12 3.85 1.29
C GLN A 70 25.74 2.58 0.55
N ILE A 71 24.73 2.66 -0.29
CA ILE A 71 24.23 1.51 -1.07
C ILE A 71 24.35 1.77 -2.55
N LYS A 72 24.53 0.72 -3.34
CA LYS A 72 24.43 0.80 -4.79
C LYS A 72 22.98 0.68 -5.22
N ARG A 73 22.57 1.51 -6.16
CA ARG A 73 21.33 1.36 -6.92
C ARG A 73 21.69 1.03 -8.37
N ARG A 74 20.93 0.14 -8.98
CA ARG A 74 21.10 -0.19 -10.40
C ARG A 74 20.85 1.02 -11.29
N ALA A 75 21.33 0.95 -12.53
CA ALA A 75 20.97 1.91 -13.56
C ALA A 75 19.44 1.94 -13.80
N VAL A 76 18.96 3.05 -14.29
CA VAL A 76 17.56 3.22 -14.68
C VAL A 76 17.35 2.55 -16.04
N GLY A 77 16.59 1.48 -16.05
CA GLY A 77 16.21 0.77 -17.27
C GLY A 77 15.07 1.45 -18.04
N PRO A 78 14.74 0.95 -19.23
CA PRO A 78 13.70 1.57 -20.08
C PRO A 78 12.34 1.72 -19.41
N ASN A 79 11.94 0.79 -18.55
CA ASN A 79 10.65 0.79 -17.88
C ASN A 79 10.71 1.29 -16.42
N ASP A 80 11.82 1.90 -16.02
CA ASP A 80 12.04 2.27 -14.64
C ASP A 80 11.75 3.74 -14.35
N VAL A 81 11.38 3.98 -13.11
CA VAL A 81 11.23 5.29 -12.49
C VAL A 81 12.32 5.44 -11.42
N LEU A 82 13.06 6.53 -11.46
CA LEU A 82 13.97 6.94 -10.40
C LEU A 82 13.23 7.91 -9.49
N LEU A 83 13.10 7.53 -8.21
CA LEU A 83 12.48 8.36 -7.18
C LEU A 83 13.53 8.99 -6.26
N ASP A 84 13.39 10.27 -5.99
CA ASP A 84 13.91 10.91 -4.80
C ASP A 84 12.96 10.64 -3.64
N VAL A 85 13.36 9.79 -2.70
CA VAL A 85 12.50 9.42 -1.57
C VAL A 85 12.33 10.60 -0.63
N LEU A 86 11.08 10.97 -0.37
CA LEU A 86 10.70 12.07 0.52
C LEU A 86 10.30 11.57 1.90
N TYR A 87 9.50 10.51 1.95
CA TYR A 87 8.98 9.91 3.18
C TYR A 87 9.03 8.39 3.09
N CYS A 88 9.28 7.74 4.23
CA CYS A 88 9.15 6.30 4.35
C CYS A 88 8.55 5.93 5.71
N GLY A 89 7.43 5.22 5.71
CA GLY A 89 6.80 4.73 6.94
C GLY A 89 7.60 3.60 7.59
N ILE A 90 7.44 3.46 8.91
CA ILE A 90 7.98 2.34 9.69
C ILE A 90 6.86 1.33 9.95
N CYS A 91 7.10 0.09 9.53
CA CYS A 91 6.25 -1.07 9.78
C CYS A 91 6.90 -2.06 10.73
N HIS A 92 6.10 -2.88 11.40
CA HIS A 92 6.61 -4.00 12.22
C HIS A 92 7.45 -4.99 11.39
N SER A 93 7.09 -5.16 10.12
CA SER A 93 7.84 -5.99 9.16
C SER A 93 9.28 -5.52 8.96
N ASP A 94 9.52 -4.20 8.99
CA ASP A 94 10.88 -3.64 8.89
C ASP A 94 11.74 -4.06 10.08
N ILE A 95 11.13 -4.10 11.29
CA ILE A 95 11.80 -4.52 12.53
C ILE A 95 12.11 -6.01 12.49
N HIS A 96 11.12 -6.83 12.15
CA HIS A 96 11.31 -8.28 12.04
C HIS A 96 12.39 -8.64 11.03
N GLN A 97 12.40 -7.97 9.87
CA GLN A 97 13.44 -8.22 8.87
C GLN A 97 14.81 -7.75 9.34
N ALA A 98 14.92 -6.53 9.85
CA ALA A 98 16.23 -6.03 10.33
C ALA A 98 16.83 -6.91 11.43
N ARG A 99 16.00 -7.48 12.29
CA ARG A 99 16.38 -8.35 13.41
C ARG A 99 16.46 -9.84 13.04
N ASN A 100 16.22 -10.21 11.79
CA ASN A 100 16.19 -11.61 11.32
C ASN A 100 15.23 -12.50 12.12
N GLU A 101 14.05 -12.01 12.42
CA GLU A 101 13.06 -12.72 13.25
C GLU A 101 12.14 -13.66 12.45
N TRP A 102 12.26 -13.68 11.12
CA TRP A 102 11.49 -14.56 10.23
C TRP A 102 12.32 -15.75 9.77
N SER A 103 12.11 -16.91 10.34
CA SER A 103 12.83 -18.15 9.99
C SER A 103 12.61 -18.60 8.54
N SER A 104 11.45 -18.30 7.96
CA SER A 104 11.12 -18.64 6.56
C SER A 104 11.80 -17.74 5.53
N THR A 105 12.23 -16.54 5.93
CA THR A 105 12.87 -15.55 5.05
C THR A 105 14.07 -14.91 5.74
N PRO A 106 15.19 -15.67 5.90
CA PRO A 106 16.39 -15.15 6.56
C PRO A 106 16.88 -13.85 5.92
N THR A 107 17.36 -12.94 6.75
CA THR A 107 17.80 -11.61 6.30
C THR A 107 19.14 -11.66 5.60
N ILE A 108 19.20 -11.06 4.42
CA ILE A 108 20.44 -10.81 3.68
C ILE A 108 20.98 -9.46 4.10
N TYR A 109 22.18 -9.44 4.69
CA TYR A 109 22.83 -8.21 5.12
C TYR A 109 23.82 -7.69 4.06
N PRO A 110 24.02 -6.35 3.92
CA PRO A 110 23.35 -5.29 4.68
C PRO A 110 21.85 -5.23 4.38
N CYS A 111 21.05 -5.03 5.42
CA CYS A 111 19.62 -4.87 5.32
C CYS A 111 19.26 -3.37 5.38
N VAL A 112 18.54 -2.89 4.37
CA VAL A 112 17.94 -1.56 4.33
C VAL A 112 16.44 -1.75 4.21
N PRO A 113 15.68 -1.59 5.31
CA PRO A 113 14.22 -1.74 5.31
C PRO A 113 13.49 -0.59 4.61
N GLY A 114 12.15 -0.59 4.73
CA GLY A 114 11.26 0.45 4.24
C GLY A 114 10.51 0.04 2.97
N HIS A 115 9.18 -0.09 3.12
CA HIS A 115 8.26 -0.49 2.04
C HIS A 115 6.97 0.35 2.04
N GLU A 116 7.05 1.55 2.60
CA GLU A 116 5.98 2.55 2.64
C GLU A 116 6.54 3.88 2.13
N ILE A 117 6.89 3.91 0.85
CA ILE A 117 7.76 4.92 0.25
C ILE A 117 6.94 5.94 -0.52
N ILE A 118 7.15 7.22 -0.23
CA ILE A 118 6.69 8.32 -1.08
C ILE A 118 7.92 9.04 -1.63
N GLY A 119 7.96 9.23 -2.94
CA GLY A 119 9.06 9.89 -3.60
C GLY A 119 8.62 10.80 -4.73
N ARG A 120 9.50 11.75 -5.09
CA ARG A 120 9.35 12.57 -6.29
C ARG A 120 10.10 11.88 -7.42
N VAL A 121 9.44 11.76 -8.56
CA VAL A 121 10.07 11.27 -9.79
C VAL A 121 11.17 12.24 -10.22
N GLN A 122 12.41 11.76 -10.21
CA GLN A 122 13.58 12.51 -10.69
C GLN A 122 13.74 12.36 -12.20
N SER A 123 13.66 11.12 -12.68
CA SER A 123 13.74 10.79 -14.09
C SER A 123 13.02 9.46 -14.36
N VAL A 124 12.78 9.19 -15.63
CA VAL A 124 12.09 7.99 -16.10
C VAL A 124 12.83 7.37 -17.28
N GLY A 125 12.71 6.06 -17.43
CA GLY A 125 13.22 5.33 -18.58
C GLY A 125 12.43 5.64 -19.86
N SER A 126 13.02 5.32 -21.00
CA SER A 126 12.51 5.69 -22.34
C SER A 126 11.15 5.06 -22.71
N ALA A 127 10.76 3.95 -22.06
CA ALA A 127 9.49 3.26 -22.28
C ALA A 127 8.43 3.57 -21.21
N VAL A 128 8.76 4.39 -20.20
CA VAL A 128 7.81 4.80 -19.17
C VAL A 128 6.77 5.74 -19.75
N THR A 129 5.50 5.46 -19.46
CA THR A 129 4.36 6.23 -19.99
C THR A 129 3.46 6.80 -18.90
N ARG A 130 3.52 6.25 -17.69
CA ARG A 130 2.60 6.60 -16.59
C ARG A 130 3.09 7.74 -15.71
N PHE A 131 4.38 8.05 -15.79
CA PHE A 131 5.05 9.03 -14.93
C PHE A 131 5.99 9.92 -15.73
N LYS A 132 6.24 11.12 -15.21
CA LYS A 132 7.25 12.07 -15.69
C LYS A 132 7.98 12.70 -14.51
N ALA A 133 9.12 13.33 -14.79
CA ALA A 133 9.86 14.09 -13.78
C ALA A 133 8.97 15.12 -13.08
N GLY A 134 9.07 15.18 -11.76
CA GLY A 134 8.28 16.06 -10.90
C GLY A 134 7.02 15.41 -10.31
N ASP A 135 6.49 14.32 -10.89
CA ASP A 135 5.34 13.60 -10.35
C ASP A 135 5.66 13.01 -8.97
N ILE A 136 4.62 12.76 -8.17
CA ILE A 136 4.75 12.04 -6.90
C ILE A 136 4.31 10.59 -7.10
N GLY A 137 5.20 9.68 -6.72
CA GLY A 137 4.94 8.25 -6.76
C GLY A 137 5.11 7.60 -5.39
N GLY A 138 4.36 6.53 -5.18
CA GLY A 138 4.48 5.67 -4.00
C GLY A 138 5.00 4.28 -4.38
N VAL A 139 5.79 3.65 -3.51
CA VAL A 139 6.20 2.25 -3.65
C VAL A 139 5.85 1.52 -2.36
N GLY A 140 5.06 0.46 -2.51
CA GLY A 140 4.61 -0.39 -1.41
C GLY A 140 5.54 -1.57 -1.14
N CYS A 141 4.93 -2.70 -0.80
CA CYS A 141 5.65 -3.89 -0.35
C CYS A 141 6.37 -4.65 -1.46
N MET A 142 6.04 -4.40 -2.74
CA MET A 142 6.56 -5.13 -3.90
C MET A 142 7.17 -4.17 -4.92
N VAL A 143 8.20 -4.67 -5.63
CA VAL A 143 8.90 -3.94 -6.70
C VAL A 143 8.92 -4.68 -8.02
N ASP A 144 8.59 -5.99 -8.03
CA ASP A 144 8.45 -6.78 -9.26
C ASP A 144 7.61 -8.05 -9.04
N SER A 145 7.12 -8.62 -10.15
CA SER A 145 6.50 -9.93 -10.27
C SER A 145 6.62 -10.43 -11.71
N CYS A 146 6.35 -11.72 -11.96
CA CYS A 146 6.51 -12.26 -13.32
C CYS A 146 5.59 -11.61 -14.36
N GLY A 147 4.46 -11.00 -13.98
CA GLY A 147 3.53 -10.32 -14.87
C GLY A 147 2.75 -11.22 -15.84
N THR A 148 2.98 -12.54 -15.85
CA THR A 148 2.46 -13.47 -16.86
C THR A 148 1.67 -14.64 -16.32
N CYS A 149 1.76 -14.94 -15.00
CA CYS A 149 0.95 -16.00 -14.40
C CYS A 149 -0.48 -15.51 -14.15
N GLU A 150 -1.39 -16.45 -13.93
CA GLU A 150 -2.81 -16.17 -13.71
C GLU A 150 -3.05 -15.18 -12.56
N ASN A 151 -2.27 -15.25 -11.47
CA ASN A 151 -2.39 -14.33 -10.36
C ASN A 151 -1.95 -12.91 -10.74
N CYS A 152 -0.84 -12.75 -11.46
CA CYS A 152 -0.40 -11.43 -11.93
C CYS A 152 -1.38 -10.83 -12.96
N LEU A 153 -1.94 -11.65 -13.85
CA LEU A 153 -2.94 -11.21 -14.83
C LEU A 153 -4.29 -10.85 -14.19
N ALA A 154 -4.52 -11.31 -12.96
CA ALA A 154 -5.70 -10.99 -12.15
C ALA A 154 -5.44 -9.91 -11.09
N ASP A 155 -4.40 -9.08 -11.27
CA ASP A 155 -3.98 -8.02 -10.34
C ASP A 155 -3.73 -8.52 -8.90
N ARG A 156 -3.14 -9.72 -8.78
CA ARG A 156 -2.77 -10.38 -7.52
C ARG A 156 -1.27 -10.70 -7.50
N GLU A 157 -0.45 -9.69 -7.76
CA GLU A 157 1.00 -9.82 -7.89
C GLU A 157 1.65 -10.36 -6.61
N GLN A 158 1.08 -10.07 -5.43
CA GLN A 158 1.54 -10.59 -4.14
C GLN A 158 1.47 -12.13 -4.06
N ASN A 159 0.63 -12.74 -4.88
CA ASN A 159 0.46 -14.19 -5.01
C ASN A 159 1.09 -14.74 -6.30
N CYS A 160 2.09 -14.05 -6.86
CA CYS A 160 2.76 -14.47 -8.09
C CYS A 160 3.26 -15.91 -7.98
N LEU A 161 2.90 -16.79 -8.93
CA LEU A 161 3.29 -18.21 -8.91
C LEU A 161 4.80 -18.44 -9.08
N LYS A 162 5.54 -17.43 -9.56
CA LYS A 162 7.00 -17.45 -9.66
C LYS A 162 7.68 -16.69 -8.50
N GLY A 163 6.90 -16.27 -7.51
CA GLY A 163 7.32 -15.40 -6.41
C GLY A 163 7.26 -13.92 -6.78
N ALA A 164 6.70 -13.09 -5.89
CA ALA A 164 6.81 -11.64 -5.98
C ALA A 164 8.19 -11.19 -5.49
N THR A 165 8.71 -10.10 -6.04
CA THR A 165 9.92 -9.45 -5.55
C THR A 165 9.52 -8.35 -4.57
N PHE A 166 9.87 -8.53 -3.31
CA PHE A 166 9.58 -7.55 -2.26
C PHE A 166 10.58 -6.38 -2.32
N THR A 167 10.16 -5.26 -1.72
CA THR A 167 10.89 -3.98 -1.75
C THR A 167 12.26 -4.05 -1.06
N TYR A 168 12.44 -4.99 -0.15
CA TYR A 168 13.72 -5.37 0.44
C TYR A 168 13.79 -6.88 0.68
N ASN A 169 15.00 -7.39 0.91
CA ASN A 169 15.28 -8.80 1.21
C ASN A 169 14.74 -9.79 0.14
N SER A 170 14.80 -9.39 -1.11
CA SER A 170 14.46 -10.23 -2.25
C SER A 170 15.54 -10.11 -3.32
N ARG A 171 15.58 -11.05 -4.26
CA ARG A 171 16.49 -10.96 -5.40
C ARG A 171 15.81 -10.11 -6.49
N ASP A 172 16.42 -8.98 -6.83
CA ASP A 172 15.98 -8.15 -7.95
C ASP A 172 16.24 -8.86 -9.28
N PRO A 173 15.20 -9.19 -10.08
CA PRO A 173 15.38 -9.91 -11.32
C PRO A 173 16.17 -9.12 -12.38
N ALA A 174 16.22 -7.79 -12.29
CA ALA A 174 16.95 -6.94 -13.23
C ALA A 174 18.46 -6.89 -12.95
N SER A 175 18.88 -6.94 -11.70
CA SER A 175 20.30 -6.83 -11.30
C SER A 175 20.87 -8.12 -10.73
N GLY A 176 20.04 -9.04 -10.25
CA GLY A 176 20.46 -10.22 -9.50
C GLY A 176 20.90 -9.93 -8.07
N GLU A 177 20.90 -8.66 -7.64
CA GLU A 177 21.31 -8.21 -6.32
C GLU A 177 20.15 -8.27 -5.31
N ASN A 178 20.48 -8.14 -4.01
CA ASN A 178 19.46 -8.02 -2.97
C ASN A 178 18.70 -6.68 -3.09
N THR A 179 17.38 -6.73 -3.05
CA THR A 179 16.55 -5.51 -2.98
C THR A 179 16.76 -4.80 -1.65
N LEU A 180 16.85 -3.47 -1.72
CA LEU A 180 17.09 -2.59 -0.58
C LEU A 180 15.97 -1.54 -0.54
N GLY A 181 15.37 -1.33 0.64
CA GLY A 181 14.16 -0.55 0.82
C GLY A 181 14.33 0.96 0.80
N GLY A 182 13.27 1.60 1.27
CA GLY A 182 13.05 3.04 1.22
C GLY A 182 13.68 3.83 2.37
N TYR A 183 14.37 3.18 3.33
CA TYR A 183 15.20 3.94 4.27
C TYR A 183 16.44 4.45 3.55
N SER A 184 16.24 5.02 2.39
CA SER A 184 17.29 5.52 1.51
C SER A 184 16.85 6.76 0.74
N GLY A 185 17.81 7.56 0.30
CA GLY A 185 17.53 8.80 -0.41
C GLY A 185 17.00 8.64 -1.82
N LYS A 186 17.21 7.47 -2.45
CA LYS A 186 16.79 7.21 -3.84
C LYS A 186 16.36 5.77 -4.04
N MET A 187 15.44 5.57 -4.99
CA MET A 187 14.96 4.25 -5.39
C MET A 187 14.77 4.16 -6.90
N VAL A 188 15.16 3.03 -7.49
CA VAL A 188 14.88 2.67 -8.89
C VAL A 188 13.90 1.51 -8.88
N VAL A 189 12.79 1.64 -9.58
CA VAL A 189 11.70 0.66 -9.58
C VAL A 189 10.95 0.70 -10.91
N SER A 190 10.46 -0.45 -11.39
CA SER A 190 9.60 -0.51 -12.57
C SER A 190 8.34 0.34 -12.39
N GLU A 191 7.94 1.10 -13.44
CA GLU A 191 6.71 1.91 -13.38
C GLU A 191 5.46 1.09 -13.02
N ARG A 192 5.46 -0.22 -13.28
CA ARG A 192 4.36 -1.13 -12.95
C ARG A 192 4.08 -1.20 -11.45
N PHE A 193 5.12 -0.98 -10.64
CA PHE A 193 5.06 -1.05 -9.17
C PHE A 193 5.07 0.33 -8.49
N VAL A 194 4.93 1.40 -9.28
CA VAL A 194 4.75 2.76 -8.75
C VAL A 194 3.27 3.11 -8.70
N ILE A 195 2.81 3.51 -7.53
CA ILE A 195 1.45 3.98 -7.25
C ILE A 195 1.41 5.49 -7.46
N ARG A 196 0.44 5.98 -8.19
CA ARG A 196 0.22 7.43 -8.35
C ARG A 196 -0.34 8.01 -7.05
N ILE A 197 0.22 9.10 -6.59
CA ILE A 197 -0.27 9.81 -5.41
C ILE A 197 -1.10 11.01 -5.87
N PRO A 198 -2.35 11.12 -5.44
CA PRO A 198 -3.23 12.22 -5.83
C PRO A 198 -2.66 13.59 -5.43
N PRO A 199 -2.82 14.63 -6.27
CA PRO A 199 -2.40 15.98 -5.94
C PRO A 199 -3.04 16.48 -4.64
N GLY A 200 -2.26 17.23 -3.84
CA GLY A 200 -2.73 17.77 -2.56
C GLY A 200 -2.83 16.80 -1.40
N ALA A 201 -2.47 15.53 -1.61
CA ALA A 201 -2.43 14.55 -0.55
C ALA A 201 -1.34 14.87 0.49
N ASP A 202 -1.62 14.57 1.76
CA ASP A 202 -0.64 14.63 2.84
C ASP A 202 0.36 13.47 2.68
N LEU A 203 1.52 13.76 2.07
CA LEU A 203 2.48 12.76 1.64
C LEU A 203 2.99 11.87 2.78
N ALA A 204 3.22 12.46 3.95
CA ALA A 204 3.67 11.71 5.12
C ALA A 204 2.57 10.77 5.64
N ALA A 205 1.33 11.26 5.71
CA ALA A 205 0.21 10.49 6.24
C ALA A 205 -0.33 9.44 5.24
N ILE A 206 -0.01 9.58 3.94
CA ILE A 206 -0.33 8.58 2.91
C ILE A 206 0.71 7.44 2.84
N ALA A 207 1.97 7.69 3.18
CA ALA A 207 3.02 6.67 3.10
C ALA A 207 2.62 5.32 3.76
N PRO A 208 2.07 5.28 5.00
CA PRO A 208 1.66 4.02 5.62
C PRO A 208 0.50 3.30 4.90
N LEU A 209 -0.26 3.98 4.04
CA LEU A 209 -1.36 3.34 3.30
C LEU A 209 -0.85 2.32 2.27
N LEU A 210 0.40 2.47 1.82
CA LEU A 210 1.06 1.55 0.89
C LEU A 210 1.36 0.16 1.49
N CYS A 211 1.22 0.02 2.81
CA CYS A 211 1.27 -1.25 3.52
C CYS A 211 0.06 -1.42 4.43
N ALA A 212 -0.05 -0.63 5.52
CA ALA A 212 -1.14 -0.77 6.48
C ALA A 212 -2.53 -0.50 5.86
N GLY A 213 -2.61 0.42 4.90
CA GLY A 213 -3.85 0.68 4.15
C GLY A 213 -4.27 -0.52 3.33
N ILE A 214 -3.43 -0.96 2.40
CA ILE A 214 -3.75 -2.09 1.50
C ILE A 214 -3.97 -3.39 2.28
N THR A 215 -3.14 -3.71 3.27
CA THR A 215 -3.25 -4.94 4.07
C THR A 215 -4.60 -5.04 4.80
N THR A 216 -5.19 -3.92 5.17
CA THR A 216 -6.50 -3.90 5.86
C THR A 216 -7.67 -3.65 4.91
N PHE A 217 -7.43 -3.03 3.74
CA PHE A 217 -8.42 -2.80 2.71
C PHE A 217 -8.74 -4.07 1.91
N SER A 218 -7.71 -4.82 1.50
CA SER A 218 -7.85 -6.03 0.68
C SER A 218 -8.80 -7.07 1.28
N PRO A 219 -8.70 -7.48 2.57
CA PRO A 219 -9.68 -8.38 3.14
C PRO A 219 -11.10 -7.78 3.19
N MET A 220 -11.25 -6.47 3.37
CA MET A 220 -12.57 -5.84 3.33
C MET A 220 -13.20 -5.90 1.93
N GLN A 221 -12.39 -5.83 0.87
CA GLN A 221 -12.84 -6.03 -0.52
C GLN A 221 -13.19 -7.50 -0.76
N HIS A 222 -12.28 -8.41 -0.43
CA HIS A 222 -12.45 -9.84 -0.68
C HIS A 222 -13.70 -10.41 0.01
N TRP A 223 -13.90 -10.11 1.30
CA TRP A 223 -15.09 -10.54 2.07
C TRP A 223 -16.27 -9.58 1.92
N LYS A 224 -16.20 -8.62 0.97
CA LYS A 224 -17.28 -7.72 0.55
C LYS A 224 -17.90 -6.96 1.73
N LEU A 225 -17.03 -6.44 2.62
CA LEU A 225 -17.50 -5.65 3.77
C LEU A 225 -18.35 -4.48 3.30
N SER A 226 -19.60 -4.49 3.70
CA SER A 226 -20.63 -3.51 3.34
C SER A 226 -21.17 -2.77 4.55
N SER A 227 -22.05 -1.80 4.30
CA SER A 227 -22.68 -1.02 5.37
C SER A 227 -23.52 -1.92 6.30
N ARG A 228 -23.49 -1.58 7.61
CA ARG A 228 -24.21 -2.28 8.69
C ARG A 228 -23.70 -3.68 9.02
N GLN A 229 -22.75 -4.23 8.29
CA GLN A 229 -22.08 -5.46 8.74
C GLN A 229 -21.26 -5.18 10.01
N ARG A 230 -21.24 -6.15 10.90
CA ARG A 230 -20.55 -6.08 12.19
C ARG A 230 -19.13 -6.58 12.01
N VAL A 231 -18.19 -5.67 12.13
CA VAL A 231 -16.75 -5.99 11.98
C VAL A 231 -16.01 -5.77 13.28
N GLY A 232 -15.19 -6.74 13.64
CA GLY A 232 -14.26 -6.63 14.75
C GLY A 232 -12.83 -6.42 14.26
N VAL A 233 -12.12 -5.45 14.83
CA VAL A 233 -10.70 -5.24 14.60
C VAL A 233 -9.93 -5.71 15.82
N ILE A 234 -9.10 -6.74 15.67
CA ILE A 234 -8.29 -7.31 16.75
C ILE A 234 -6.91 -6.66 16.73
N GLY A 235 -6.62 -5.89 17.78
CA GLY A 235 -5.42 -5.07 17.90
C GLY A 235 -5.60 -3.64 17.36
N LEU A 236 -5.16 -2.64 18.14
CA LEU A 236 -5.16 -1.24 17.73
C LEU A 236 -3.73 -0.71 17.70
N GLY A 237 -3.00 -1.13 16.70
CA GLY A 237 -1.66 -0.69 16.34
C GLY A 237 -1.63 -0.02 14.97
N GLY A 238 -0.46 -0.09 14.30
CA GLY A 238 -0.25 0.53 12.99
C GLY A 238 -1.18 0.03 11.87
N LEU A 239 -1.55 -1.27 11.85
CA LEU A 239 -2.56 -1.82 10.94
C LEU A 239 -3.96 -1.54 11.47
N GLY A 240 -4.19 -1.82 12.75
CA GLY A 240 -5.54 -1.76 13.35
C GLY A 240 -6.18 -0.38 13.25
N HIS A 241 -5.43 0.71 13.41
CA HIS A 241 -6.01 2.05 13.27
C HIS A 241 -6.50 2.32 11.84
N MET A 242 -5.80 1.79 10.81
CA MET A 242 -6.26 1.89 9.43
C MET A 242 -7.46 0.98 9.17
N ALA A 243 -7.48 -0.23 9.73
CA ALA A 243 -8.64 -1.11 9.67
C ALA A 243 -9.90 -0.44 10.23
N VAL A 244 -9.80 0.22 11.37
CA VAL A 244 -10.93 0.97 11.97
C VAL A 244 -11.39 2.09 11.04
N LYS A 245 -10.49 2.96 10.60
CA LYS A 245 -10.85 4.09 9.72
C LYS A 245 -11.50 3.65 8.41
N LEU A 246 -10.96 2.60 7.79
CA LEU A 246 -11.49 2.05 6.53
C LEU A 246 -12.87 1.38 6.72
N ALA A 247 -13.05 0.61 7.80
CA ALA A 247 -14.34 -0.03 8.11
C ALA A 247 -15.42 1.00 8.45
N VAL A 248 -15.08 2.04 9.22
CA VAL A 248 -15.98 3.17 9.52
C VAL A 248 -16.37 3.91 8.24
N ALA A 249 -15.43 4.15 7.34
CA ALA A 249 -15.71 4.80 6.05
C ALA A 249 -16.64 3.96 5.14
N ARG A 250 -16.67 2.64 5.31
CA ARG A 250 -17.63 1.72 4.66
C ARG A 250 -18.97 1.64 5.38
N LYS A 251 -19.16 2.41 6.46
CA LYS A 251 -20.38 2.43 7.28
C LYS A 251 -20.68 1.08 7.94
N ALA A 252 -19.66 0.28 8.24
CA ALA A 252 -19.79 -0.94 9.02
C ALA A 252 -19.92 -0.61 10.51
N GLU A 253 -20.53 -1.51 11.29
CA GLU A 253 -20.59 -1.44 12.75
C GLU A 253 -19.27 -1.98 13.32
N VAL A 254 -18.40 -1.09 13.78
CA VAL A 254 -17.01 -1.42 14.14
C VAL A 254 -16.84 -1.60 15.64
N THR A 255 -16.33 -2.76 16.06
CA THR A 255 -15.86 -3.04 17.43
C THR A 255 -14.34 -3.26 17.42
N VAL A 256 -13.62 -2.63 18.34
CA VAL A 256 -12.17 -2.80 18.50
C VAL A 256 -11.87 -3.66 19.70
N PHE A 257 -11.04 -4.69 19.51
CA PHE A 257 -10.50 -5.52 20.58
C PHE A 257 -9.04 -5.13 20.87
N THR A 258 -8.74 -4.71 22.08
CA THR A 258 -7.39 -4.27 22.48
C THR A 258 -6.97 -4.85 23.81
N THR A 259 -5.65 -4.95 24.04
CA THR A 259 -5.06 -5.27 25.36
C THR A 259 -4.75 -4.02 26.18
N SER A 260 -4.84 -2.83 25.57
CA SER A 260 -4.37 -1.58 26.19
C SER A 260 -5.57 -0.70 26.58
N PRO A 261 -5.84 -0.49 27.87
CA PRO A 261 -6.94 0.36 28.32
C PRO A 261 -6.88 1.79 27.75
N GLY A 262 -5.69 2.36 27.64
CA GLY A 262 -5.48 3.70 27.07
C GLY A 262 -5.85 3.85 25.59
N LYS A 263 -6.09 2.72 24.87
CA LYS A 263 -6.50 2.73 23.46
C LYS A 263 -8.01 2.65 23.26
N LEU A 264 -8.81 2.44 24.30
CA LEU A 264 -10.27 2.40 24.19
C LEU A 264 -10.86 3.73 23.73
N ALA A 265 -10.37 4.84 24.28
CA ALA A 265 -10.80 6.17 23.88
C ALA A 265 -10.35 6.49 22.44
N ASP A 266 -9.14 6.06 22.06
CA ASP A 266 -8.62 6.25 20.71
C ASP A 266 -9.49 5.54 19.67
N ALA A 267 -9.91 4.30 19.93
CA ALA A 267 -10.81 3.55 19.05
C ALA A 267 -12.10 4.32 18.78
N ARG A 268 -12.71 4.87 19.84
CA ARG A 268 -13.94 5.67 19.70
C ARG A 268 -13.72 6.97 18.93
N ARG A 269 -12.59 7.66 19.15
CA ARG A 269 -12.26 8.86 18.36
C ARG A 269 -12.09 8.57 16.87
N MET A 270 -11.66 7.35 16.52
CA MET A 270 -11.56 6.90 15.13
C MET A 270 -12.92 6.50 14.52
N GLY A 271 -13.99 6.54 15.31
CA GLY A 271 -15.34 6.22 14.86
C GLY A 271 -15.80 4.79 15.15
N ALA A 272 -15.04 4.01 15.94
CA ALA A 272 -15.51 2.70 16.37
C ALA A 272 -16.75 2.82 17.27
N HIS A 273 -17.76 1.99 17.04
CA HIS A 273 -18.99 1.94 17.79
C HIS A 273 -18.75 1.38 19.21
N GLU A 274 -17.85 0.43 19.33
CA GLU A 274 -17.49 -0.22 20.58
C GLU A 274 -15.99 -0.48 20.66
N ALA A 275 -15.44 -0.47 21.88
CA ALA A 275 -14.06 -0.85 22.13
C ALA A 275 -14.00 -1.69 23.42
N VAL A 276 -13.35 -2.84 23.37
CA VAL A 276 -13.37 -3.87 24.39
C VAL A 276 -11.96 -4.30 24.74
N LEU A 277 -11.69 -4.45 26.04
CA LEU A 277 -10.51 -5.19 26.48
C LEU A 277 -10.78 -6.68 26.29
N TRP A 278 -10.01 -7.36 25.49
CA TRP A 278 -10.23 -8.79 25.25
C TRP A 278 -9.87 -9.68 26.46
N SER A 279 -9.22 -9.13 27.46
CA SER A 279 -9.02 -9.77 28.77
C SER A 279 -10.28 -9.78 29.64
N ASP A 280 -11.29 -8.95 29.33
CA ASP A 280 -12.59 -8.96 29.97
C ASP A 280 -13.44 -10.09 29.39
N THR A 281 -13.41 -11.24 30.06
CA THR A 281 -14.11 -12.45 29.63
C THR A 281 -15.62 -12.30 29.60
N ASP A 282 -16.19 -11.45 30.45
CA ASP A 282 -17.64 -11.21 30.47
C ASP A 282 -18.05 -10.32 29.30
N ALA A 283 -17.24 -9.30 28.97
CA ALA A 283 -17.47 -8.52 27.76
C ALA A 283 -17.37 -9.40 26.51
N MET A 284 -16.36 -10.28 26.41
CA MET A 284 -16.22 -11.21 25.29
C MET A 284 -17.41 -12.17 25.17
N ARG A 285 -17.93 -12.71 26.28
CA ARG A 285 -19.12 -13.58 26.26
C ARG A 285 -20.37 -12.85 25.77
N ARG A 286 -20.57 -11.58 26.13
CA ARG A 286 -21.71 -10.77 25.65
C ARG A 286 -21.67 -10.54 24.13
N LEU A 287 -20.50 -10.68 23.51
CA LEU A 287 -20.30 -10.51 22.08
C LEU A 287 -20.37 -11.84 21.29
N ALA A 288 -20.70 -12.96 21.95
CA ALA A 288 -20.77 -14.26 21.30
C ALA A 288 -21.69 -14.24 20.06
N ASN A 289 -21.25 -14.90 18.98
CA ASN A 289 -21.96 -15.04 17.70
C ASN A 289 -22.42 -13.70 17.07
N ARG A 290 -21.60 -12.65 17.20
CA ARG A 290 -22.00 -11.30 16.76
C ARG A 290 -21.37 -10.86 15.44
N PHE A 291 -20.11 -11.22 15.15
CA PHE A 291 -19.34 -10.58 14.08
C PHE A 291 -19.38 -11.35 12.76
N ASP A 292 -19.66 -10.62 11.68
CA ASP A 292 -19.63 -11.15 10.32
C ASP A 292 -18.19 -11.29 9.80
N LEU A 293 -17.31 -10.34 10.21
CA LEU A 293 -15.90 -10.33 9.84
C LEU A 293 -15.03 -9.89 11.02
N LEU A 294 -13.96 -10.59 11.29
CA LEU A 294 -12.90 -10.16 12.19
C LEU A 294 -11.60 -9.98 11.41
N ILE A 295 -10.92 -8.85 11.61
CA ILE A 295 -9.61 -8.57 11.02
C ILE A 295 -8.58 -8.55 12.14
N SER A 296 -7.71 -9.56 12.17
CA SER A 296 -6.66 -9.67 13.17
C SER A 296 -5.39 -8.99 12.68
N THR A 297 -5.00 -7.93 13.37
CA THR A 297 -3.79 -7.14 13.10
C THR A 297 -2.69 -7.38 14.13
N VAL A 298 -2.83 -8.40 14.97
CA VAL A 298 -1.86 -8.76 16.01
C VAL A 298 -0.64 -9.41 15.37
N PRO A 299 0.59 -8.91 15.62
CA PRO A 299 1.78 -9.38 14.91
C PRO A 299 2.37 -10.69 15.45
N GLN A 300 1.84 -11.21 16.55
CA GLN A 300 2.33 -12.39 17.25
C GLN A 300 1.20 -13.39 17.53
N ALA A 301 1.56 -14.62 17.91
CA ALA A 301 0.58 -15.62 18.35
C ALA A 301 -0.24 -15.13 19.55
N TYR A 302 -1.51 -15.44 19.57
CA TYR A 302 -2.46 -15.12 20.64
C TYR A 302 -3.58 -16.16 20.69
N PRO A 303 -4.32 -16.30 21.82
CA PRO A 303 -5.46 -17.22 21.92
C PRO A 303 -6.55 -16.82 20.93
N MET A 304 -6.80 -17.66 19.91
CA MET A 304 -7.74 -17.37 18.83
C MET A 304 -9.17 -17.84 19.13
N GLN A 305 -9.33 -18.84 20.02
CA GLN A 305 -10.66 -19.41 20.31
C GLN A 305 -11.68 -18.36 20.79
N PRO A 306 -11.37 -17.44 21.71
CA PRO A 306 -12.32 -16.39 22.12
C PRO A 306 -12.83 -15.53 20.95
N PHE A 307 -12.02 -15.35 19.92
CA PHE A 307 -12.42 -14.61 18.72
C PHE A 307 -13.23 -15.48 17.74
N MET A 308 -12.97 -16.76 17.68
CA MET A 308 -13.85 -17.70 16.95
C MET A 308 -15.24 -17.77 17.59
N ASP A 309 -15.33 -17.68 18.94
CA ASP A 309 -16.60 -17.72 19.65
C ASP A 309 -17.48 -16.48 19.41
N VAL A 310 -16.88 -15.31 19.18
CA VAL A 310 -17.62 -14.09 18.87
C VAL A 310 -18.03 -13.96 17.39
N LEU A 311 -17.50 -14.79 16.48
CA LEU A 311 -17.97 -14.85 15.09
C LEU A 311 -19.41 -15.31 15.01
N ALA A 312 -20.21 -14.66 14.17
CA ALA A 312 -21.56 -15.06 13.80
C ALA A 312 -21.55 -16.34 12.95
N PHE A 313 -22.73 -16.83 12.63
CA PHE A 313 -22.91 -17.88 11.62
C PHE A 313 -22.36 -17.37 10.26
N ASP A 314 -21.58 -18.22 9.57
CA ASP A 314 -20.81 -17.86 8.35
C ASP A 314 -19.75 -16.78 8.54
N GLY A 315 -19.45 -16.37 9.77
CA GLY A 315 -18.44 -15.37 10.04
C GLY A 315 -17.01 -15.84 9.75
N THR A 316 -16.16 -14.88 9.37
CA THR A 316 -14.75 -15.16 9.04
C THR A 316 -13.82 -14.33 9.91
N LEU A 317 -12.80 -14.99 10.49
CA LEU A 317 -11.63 -14.33 11.07
C LEU A 317 -10.50 -14.33 10.04
N VAL A 318 -10.04 -13.13 9.66
CA VAL A 318 -8.93 -12.96 8.71
C VAL A 318 -7.68 -12.51 9.47
N ASN A 319 -6.62 -13.31 9.42
CA ASN A 319 -5.31 -12.93 9.93
C ASN A 319 -4.54 -12.12 8.88
N VAL A 320 -4.12 -10.91 9.26
CA VAL A 320 -3.28 -10.03 8.43
C VAL A 320 -2.00 -9.59 9.16
N GLY A 321 -1.88 -9.90 10.46
CA GLY A 321 -0.81 -9.38 11.32
C GLY A 321 0.28 -10.40 11.64
N ALA A 322 -0.08 -11.61 12.00
CA ALA A 322 0.87 -12.63 12.41
C ALA A 322 1.37 -13.43 11.20
N LEU A 323 2.67 -13.32 10.90
CA LEU A 323 3.32 -14.01 9.77
C LEU A 323 4.10 -15.25 10.22
N ASN A 324 4.29 -15.42 11.52
CA ASN A 324 4.88 -16.61 12.13
C ASN A 324 3.80 -17.61 12.52
N GLN A 325 4.19 -18.66 13.25
CA GLN A 325 3.29 -19.72 13.71
C GLN A 325 2.13 -19.14 14.51
N LEU A 326 0.89 -19.52 14.14
CA LEU A 326 -0.31 -19.19 14.88
C LEU A 326 -0.45 -20.11 16.10
N GLN A 327 -1.09 -19.62 17.17
CA GLN A 327 -1.42 -20.45 18.31
C GLN A 327 -2.55 -21.42 17.95
N GLY A 328 -2.31 -22.72 18.09
CA GLY A 328 -3.28 -23.78 17.85
C GLY A 328 -4.36 -23.89 18.93
N GLY A 329 -5.18 -24.93 18.86
CA GLY A 329 -6.18 -25.27 19.87
C GLY A 329 -7.58 -24.72 19.59
N LEU A 330 -7.96 -24.59 18.30
CA LEU A 330 -9.33 -24.27 17.92
C LEU A 330 -10.27 -25.46 18.15
N ILE A 331 -11.48 -25.18 18.65
CA ILE A 331 -12.51 -26.17 18.89
C ILE A 331 -13.31 -26.42 17.63
N GLY A 332 -13.13 -27.59 16.99
CA GLY A 332 -13.77 -27.94 15.73
C GLY A 332 -15.30 -27.88 15.78
N MET A 333 -15.93 -28.26 16.91
CA MET A 333 -17.39 -28.13 17.07
C MET A 333 -17.87 -26.68 17.00
N SER A 334 -17.14 -25.74 17.64
CA SER A 334 -17.47 -24.29 17.58
C SER A 334 -17.41 -23.76 16.14
N MET A 335 -16.44 -24.22 15.38
CA MET A 335 -16.31 -23.87 13.96
C MET A 335 -17.41 -24.51 13.11
N GLY A 336 -17.66 -25.81 13.29
CA GLY A 336 -18.61 -26.58 12.46
C GLY A 336 -20.06 -26.13 12.61
N PHE A 337 -20.56 -26.00 13.84
CA PHE A 337 -21.94 -25.53 14.06
C PHE A 337 -22.18 -24.10 13.61
N GLY A 338 -21.16 -23.24 13.64
CA GLY A 338 -21.28 -21.86 13.17
C GLY A 338 -20.91 -21.67 11.71
N ARG A 339 -20.42 -22.70 10.99
CA ARG A 339 -19.78 -22.60 9.65
C ARG A 339 -18.73 -21.48 9.61
N LYS A 340 -17.98 -21.34 10.73
CA LYS A 340 -17.01 -20.25 10.91
C LYS A 340 -15.72 -20.55 10.14
N SER A 341 -15.09 -19.51 9.62
CA SER A 341 -13.86 -19.62 8.84
C SER A 341 -12.70 -18.91 9.52
N LEU A 342 -11.51 -19.52 9.43
CA LEU A 342 -10.24 -18.85 9.67
C LEU A 342 -9.50 -18.73 8.35
N ALA A 343 -9.13 -17.50 7.99
CA ALA A 343 -8.51 -17.18 6.72
C ALA A 343 -7.28 -16.30 6.91
N GLY A 344 -6.45 -16.19 5.87
CA GLY A 344 -5.32 -15.29 5.79
C GLY A 344 -5.47 -14.31 4.63
N SER A 345 -4.87 -13.12 4.76
CA SER A 345 -4.71 -12.16 3.67
C SER A 345 -3.36 -11.48 3.82
N MET A 346 -2.65 -11.33 2.70
CA MET A 346 -1.33 -10.72 2.66
C MET A 346 -1.35 -9.53 1.72
N ILE A 347 -1.14 -8.32 2.26
CA ILE A 347 -1.13 -7.09 1.46
C ILE A 347 -2.25 -7.06 0.42
N GLY A 348 -1.99 -6.59 -0.80
CA GLY A 348 -2.86 -6.64 -1.98
C GLY A 348 -2.06 -6.42 -3.25
N GLY A 349 -2.68 -6.55 -4.41
CA GLY A 349 -2.07 -6.28 -5.71
C GLY A 349 -1.84 -4.79 -5.96
N ILE A 350 -1.20 -4.47 -7.07
CA ILE A 350 -0.85 -3.08 -7.41
C ILE A 350 -2.10 -2.27 -7.75
N ALA A 351 -3.04 -2.84 -8.49
CA ALA A 351 -4.31 -2.17 -8.81
C ALA A 351 -5.13 -1.89 -7.55
N GLU A 352 -5.23 -2.84 -6.64
CA GLU A 352 -5.94 -2.68 -5.36
C GLU A 352 -5.22 -1.69 -4.43
N THR A 353 -3.88 -1.62 -4.49
CA THR A 353 -3.08 -0.61 -3.78
C THR A 353 -3.37 0.78 -4.32
N GLN A 354 -3.49 0.96 -5.63
CA GLN A 354 -3.92 2.24 -6.21
C GLN A 354 -5.34 2.60 -5.75
N GLU A 355 -6.27 1.61 -5.75
CA GLU A 355 -7.64 1.82 -5.32
C GLU A 355 -7.72 2.34 -3.88
N VAL A 356 -6.99 1.75 -2.94
CA VAL A 356 -7.02 2.23 -1.53
C VAL A 356 -6.44 3.64 -1.39
N ILE A 357 -5.40 3.99 -2.15
CA ILE A 357 -4.83 5.35 -2.15
C ILE A 357 -5.87 6.35 -2.64
N ASP A 358 -6.52 6.07 -3.78
CA ASP A 358 -7.54 6.93 -4.36
C ASP A 358 -8.79 7.02 -3.46
N TYR A 359 -9.22 5.88 -2.89
CA TYR A 359 -10.34 5.81 -1.94
C TYR A 359 -10.09 6.67 -0.69
N CYS A 360 -8.90 6.59 -0.12
CA CYS A 360 -8.50 7.33 1.06
C CYS A 360 -8.36 8.83 0.77
N ALA A 361 -7.72 9.19 -0.34
CA ALA A 361 -7.56 10.59 -0.73
C ALA A 361 -8.90 11.28 -0.96
N ALA A 362 -9.83 10.63 -1.69
CA ALA A 362 -11.18 11.15 -1.95
C ALA A 362 -12.02 11.37 -0.69
N ARG A 363 -11.69 10.69 0.44
CA ARG A 363 -12.43 10.74 1.71
C ARG A 363 -11.67 11.36 2.85
N ASN A 364 -10.50 11.94 2.58
CA ASN A 364 -9.58 12.48 3.58
C ASN A 364 -9.24 11.47 4.70
N ILE A 365 -9.13 10.19 4.34
CA ILE A 365 -8.68 9.12 5.25
C ILE A 365 -7.16 9.07 5.18
N LYS A 366 -6.51 9.18 6.32
CA LYS A 366 -5.06 9.17 6.41
C LYS A 366 -4.59 8.50 7.69
N ALA A 367 -3.35 8.04 7.70
CA ALA A 367 -2.74 7.49 8.90
C ALA A 367 -2.47 8.60 9.92
N ASP A 368 -2.56 8.26 11.22
CA ASP A 368 -2.07 9.11 12.29
C ASP A 368 -0.55 8.90 12.40
N VAL A 369 0.22 9.95 12.06
CA VAL A 369 1.67 9.84 11.91
C VAL A 369 2.43 10.75 12.87
N GLU A 370 3.58 10.27 13.31
CA GLU A 370 4.62 11.04 13.99
C GLU A 370 5.83 11.08 13.04
N LEU A 371 6.22 12.29 12.61
CA LEU A 371 7.40 12.47 11.77
C LEU A 371 8.67 12.34 12.61
N ILE A 372 9.63 11.60 12.08
CA ILE A 372 10.94 11.42 12.67
C ILE A 372 12.06 11.66 11.64
N ARG A 373 13.25 12.00 12.15
CA ARG A 373 14.46 12.03 11.33
C ARG A 373 15.10 10.64 11.27
N PRO A 374 15.93 10.35 10.25
CA PRO A 374 16.59 9.05 10.11
C PRO A 374 17.38 8.59 11.35
N GLU A 375 17.97 9.52 12.08
CA GLU A 375 18.74 9.22 13.30
C GLU A 375 17.88 8.68 14.44
N GLN A 376 16.56 8.87 14.38
CA GLN A 376 15.59 8.46 15.39
C GLN A 376 14.98 7.07 15.11
N ILE A 377 15.38 6.40 14.03
CA ILE A 377 14.78 5.10 13.61
C ILE A 377 14.85 4.07 14.73
N ASN A 378 16.00 3.91 15.40
CA ASN A 378 16.15 2.93 16.46
C ASN A 378 15.23 3.21 17.65
N GLN A 379 15.09 4.48 18.05
CA GLN A 379 14.15 4.87 19.10
C GLN A 379 12.71 4.59 18.69
N ALA A 380 12.34 4.88 17.43
CA ALA A 380 11.03 4.58 16.92
C ALA A 380 10.75 3.07 16.91
N TYR A 381 11.73 2.23 16.56
CA TYR A 381 11.61 0.77 16.63
C TYR A 381 11.26 0.29 18.04
N GLU A 382 11.97 0.78 19.07
CA GLU A 382 11.67 0.42 20.45
C GLU A 382 10.26 0.86 20.87
N ARG A 383 9.81 2.05 20.45
CA ARG A 383 8.46 2.53 20.72
C ARG A 383 7.38 1.71 20.00
N VAL A 384 7.65 1.21 18.80
CA VAL A 384 6.73 0.29 18.10
C VAL A 384 6.63 -1.04 18.86
N VAL A 385 7.74 -1.63 19.23
CA VAL A 385 7.80 -2.91 19.96
C VAL A 385 7.11 -2.81 21.34
N SER A 386 7.33 -1.71 22.06
CA SER A 386 6.70 -1.45 23.37
C SER A 386 5.24 -1.01 23.28
N LYS A 387 4.64 -0.96 22.06
CA LYS A 387 3.25 -0.55 21.80
C LYS A 387 2.94 0.91 22.15
N ASP A 388 3.97 1.77 22.17
CA ASP A 388 3.87 3.20 22.47
C ASP A 388 3.72 4.09 21.24
N ALA A 389 3.48 3.53 20.06
CA ALA A 389 3.20 4.31 18.83
C ALA A 389 1.72 4.73 18.76
N ARG A 390 1.46 5.98 18.31
CA ARG A 390 0.11 6.53 18.08
C ARG A 390 -0.02 7.25 16.74
N TYR A 391 0.01 6.55 15.57
CA TYR A 391 0.03 5.08 15.42
C TYR A 391 1.16 4.64 14.50
N ARG A 392 1.70 5.56 13.68
CA ARG A 392 2.75 5.27 12.69
C ARG A 392 3.89 6.27 12.81
N PHE A 393 5.11 5.78 12.75
CA PHE A 393 6.27 6.65 12.51
C PHE A 393 6.52 6.75 11.01
N VAL A 394 6.86 7.95 10.55
CA VAL A 394 7.26 8.20 9.17
C VAL A 394 8.59 8.96 9.18
N ILE A 395 9.57 8.40 8.50
CA ILE A 395 10.90 8.99 8.35
C ILE A 395 10.80 10.11 7.32
N ASP A 396 11.17 11.33 7.71
CA ASP A 396 11.32 12.46 6.80
C ASP A 396 12.73 12.42 6.17
N LEU A 397 12.77 12.11 4.88
CA LEU A 397 13.97 12.07 4.04
C LEU A 397 14.03 13.27 3.08
N SER A 398 13.11 14.23 3.22
CA SER A 398 12.99 15.41 2.33
C SER A 398 14.01 16.51 2.65
N ALA A 399 14.63 16.48 3.82
CA ALA A 399 15.57 17.49 4.26
C ALA A 399 16.70 17.72 3.24
N GLY A 400 16.85 18.95 2.74
CA GLY A 400 17.81 19.32 1.70
C GLY A 400 17.37 19.05 0.27
N LYS A 401 16.16 18.51 0.04
CA LYS A 401 15.55 18.36 -1.29
C LYS A 401 14.52 19.48 -1.44
N LYS A 402 14.72 20.38 -2.42
CA LYS A 402 13.74 21.44 -2.71
C LYS A 402 12.38 20.81 -3.03
N ALA A 403 11.33 21.34 -2.41
CA ALA A 403 9.94 20.98 -2.68
C ALA A 403 9.56 21.22 -4.13
#